data_381c5ac6e1dc84c53c76f3dad40b30fd
#
_entry.id   381c5ac6e1dc84c53c76f3dad40b30fd
#
_cell.length_a   1.000
_cell.length_b   1.000
_cell.length_c   1.000
_cell.angle_alpha   90.00
_cell.angle_beta   90.00
_cell.angle_gamma   90.00
#
_symmetry.space_group_name_H-M   'P 1'
#
loop_
_entity.id
_entity.type
_entity.pdbx_description
1 polymer ?
#
loop_
_entity_poly.entity_id
_entity_poly.type
_entity_poly.pdbx_seq_one_letter_code
_entity_poly.pdbx_strand_id
1 'polypeptide(L)'
;MKNWVWSFLVFAVTAFIIIYLNPSFFVTTLILIPVLIYMFIFGSFMYSFRESLKPVTIPSRRYEKRIRETEEKARLLPRGFREIDRFYLKAIPDSTTFAFLHESEPVFFCLYHFDKKMGLDVVTLYDNEFGLTTNNMVDAGMAPRREKDFIQIFPGANYEKLYQKHLEAHIFLIEKGLRPLYLHPS
;
A
#
# COMPACT_ATOMS: atom_id res chain seq x y z
N MET A 1 21.78 4.50 3.19
CA MET A 1 21.57 5.86 3.78
C MET A 1 22.69 6.86 3.48
N LYS A 2 23.96 6.52 3.67
CA LYS A 2 25.07 7.49 3.49
C LYS A 2 25.16 8.11 2.09
N ASN A 3 24.99 7.36 1.01
CA ASN A 3 25.23 7.86 -0.35
C ASN A 3 24.20 8.90 -0.82
N TRP A 4 22.96 8.82 -0.36
CA TRP A 4 21.91 9.74 -0.77
C TRP A 4 22.05 11.14 -0.13
N VAL A 5 22.44 11.19 1.12
CA VAL A 5 22.75 12.46 1.83
C VAL A 5 23.90 13.19 1.14
N TRP A 6 24.94 12.47 0.74
CA TRP A 6 26.06 13.06 0.00
C TRP A 6 25.67 13.58 -1.38
N SER A 7 24.85 12.84 -2.12
CA SER A 7 24.35 13.31 -3.43
C SER A 7 23.52 14.57 -3.30
N PHE A 8 22.67 14.67 -2.27
CA PHE A 8 21.90 15.87 -1.99
C PHE A 8 22.78 17.04 -1.60
N LEU A 9 23.81 16.83 -0.77
CA LEU A 9 24.73 17.86 -0.33
C LEU A 9 25.54 18.42 -1.50
N VAL A 10 26.06 17.56 -2.37
CA VAL A 10 26.78 17.97 -3.60
C VAL A 10 25.86 18.77 -4.51
N PHE A 11 24.62 18.32 -4.71
CA PHE A 11 23.66 19.04 -5.54
C PHE A 11 23.29 20.41 -4.97
N ALA A 12 23.05 20.51 -3.64
CA ALA A 12 22.73 21.76 -2.97
C ALA A 12 23.89 22.76 -3.05
N VAL A 13 25.12 22.31 -2.87
CA VAL A 13 26.32 23.15 -3.00
C VAL A 13 26.49 23.62 -4.44
N THR A 14 26.32 22.75 -5.42
CA THR A 14 26.42 23.10 -6.84
C THR A 14 25.35 24.10 -7.24
N ALA A 15 24.10 23.90 -6.82
CA ALA A 15 23.01 24.84 -7.06
C ALA A 15 23.30 26.21 -6.43
N PHE A 16 23.81 26.25 -5.19
CA PHE A 16 24.19 27.49 -4.51
C PHE A 16 25.28 28.26 -5.26
N ILE A 17 26.31 27.56 -5.75
CA ILE A 17 27.41 28.17 -6.54
C ILE A 17 26.87 28.76 -7.85
N ILE A 18 26.00 28.03 -8.56
CA ILE A 18 25.39 28.50 -9.82
C ILE A 18 24.56 29.77 -9.60
N ILE A 19 23.78 29.81 -8.51
CA ILE A 19 22.95 30.95 -8.15
C ILE A 19 23.79 32.16 -7.81
N TYR A 20 24.87 31.98 -7.05
CA TYR A 20 25.77 33.05 -6.63
C TYR A 20 26.54 33.66 -7.78
N LEU A 21 26.91 32.85 -8.79
CA LEU A 21 27.68 33.29 -9.94
C LEU A 21 26.81 33.93 -11.04
N ASN A 22 25.50 33.79 -11.00
CA ASN A 22 24.59 34.32 -12.03
C ASN A 22 23.27 34.82 -11.46
N PRO A 23 23.14 36.12 -11.09
CA PRO A 23 21.93 36.69 -10.48
C PRO A 23 20.65 36.60 -11.34
N SER A 24 20.79 36.46 -12.67
CA SER A 24 19.62 36.25 -13.56
C SER A 24 18.95 34.88 -13.36
N PHE A 25 19.60 33.99 -12.65
CA PHE A 25 19.06 32.69 -12.24
C PHE A 25 18.09 32.74 -11.05
N PHE A 26 17.85 33.91 -10.47
CA PHE A 26 16.99 34.03 -9.27
C PHE A 26 15.59 33.43 -9.48
N VAL A 27 14.98 33.68 -10.64
CA VAL A 27 13.64 33.16 -10.97
C VAL A 27 13.65 31.63 -11.12
N THR A 28 14.69 31.11 -11.76
CA THR A 28 14.86 29.64 -11.93
C THR A 28 15.00 28.94 -10.57
N THR A 29 15.70 29.58 -9.65
CA THR A 29 15.90 29.05 -8.29
C THR A 29 14.61 29.05 -7.49
N LEU A 30 13.77 30.08 -7.65
CA LEU A 30 12.48 30.18 -6.97
C LEU A 30 11.52 29.05 -7.37
N ILE A 31 11.68 28.53 -8.59
CA ILE A 31 10.92 27.37 -9.08
C ILE A 31 11.61 26.06 -8.67
N LEU A 32 12.93 26.01 -8.70
CA LEU A 32 13.71 24.78 -8.44
C LEU A 32 13.61 24.33 -6.97
N ILE A 33 13.61 25.28 -6.03
CA ILE A 33 13.53 24.96 -4.59
C ILE A 33 12.26 24.19 -4.22
N PRO A 34 11.05 24.64 -4.60
CA PRO A 34 9.82 23.87 -4.35
C PRO A 34 9.82 22.49 -4.99
N VAL A 35 10.36 22.36 -6.20
CA VAL A 35 10.47 21.06 -6.90
C VAL A 35 11.41 20.13 -6.15
N LEU A 36 12.54 20.61 -5.68
CA LEU A 36 13.49 19.83 -4.90
C LEU A 36 12.92 19.39 -3.53
N ILE A 37 12.22 20.30 -2.86
CA ILE A 37 11.53 19.99 -1.59
C ILE A 37 10.48 18.91 -1.83
N TYR A 38 9.69 19.05 -2.91
CA TYR A 38 8.69 18.06 -3.28
C TYR A 38 9.34 16.70 -3.58
N MET A 39 10.40 16.65 -4.39
CA MET A 39 11.13 15.43 -4.70
C MET A 39 11.76 14.80 -3.44
N PHE A 40 12.26 15.61 -2.52
CA PHE A 40 12.81 15.16 -1.27
C PHE A 40 11.74 14.52 -0.37
N ILE A 41 10.61 15.20 -0.20
CA ILE A 41 9.49 14.71 0.60
C ILE A 41 8.93 13.43 -0.02
N PHE A 42 8.69 13.43 -1.34
CA PHE A 42 8.17 12.28 -2.07
C PHE A 42 9.15 11.11 -2.05
N GLY A 43 10.44 11.36 -2.29
CA GLY A 43 11.48 10.32 -2.23
C GLY A 43 11.65 9.74 -0.83
N SER A 44 11.59 10.57 0.21
CA SER A 44 11.63 10.13 1.60
C SER A 44 10.39 9.30 1.96
N PHE A 45 9.22 9.71 1.48
CA PHE A 45 7.97 8.97 1.66
C PHE A 45 8.04 7.59 0.98
N MET A 46 8.45 7.54 -0.29
CA MET A 46 8.59 6.28 -1.04
C MET A 46 9.65 5.35 -0.45
N TYR A 47 10.76 5.91 0.01
CA TYR A 47 11.80 5.12 0.68
C TYR A 47 11.29 4.56 2.02
N SER A 48 10.65 5.38 2.84
CA SER A 48 10.04 4.96 4.10
C SER A 48 8.96 3.92 3.88
N PHE A 49 8.14 4.06 2.86
CA PHE A 49 7.11 3.09 2.51
C PHE A 49 7.72 1.72 2.16
N ARG A 50 8.79 1.68 1.37
CA ARG A 50 9.48 0.44 1.00
C ARG A 50 10.16 -0.25 2.19
N GLU A 51 10.76 0.51 3.10
CA GLU A 51 11.39 -0.01 4.32
C GLU A 51 10.37 -0.44 5.39
N SER A 52 9.17 0.12 5.33
CA SER A 52 8.12 -0.13 6.32
C SER A 52 7.33 -1.42 6.07
N LEU A 53 7.48 -2.03 4.91
CA LEU A 53 6.87 -3.32 4.57
C LEU A 53 7.59 -4.51 5.25
N LYS A 54 8.58 -4.26 6.11
CA LYS A 54 9.21 -5.33 6.89
C LYS A 54 8.26 -5.76 8.02
N PRO A 55 7.96 -7.06 8.14
CA PRO A 55 7.16 -7.56 9.25
C PRO A 55 7.82 -7.18 10.58
N VAL A 56 7.07 -6.59 11.48
CA VAL A 56 7.53 -6.27 12.83
C VAL A 56 6.99 -7.31 13.78
N THR A 57 7.90 -8.05 14.40
CA THR A 57 7.59 -9.22 15.23
C THR A 57 6.99 -8.89 16.61
N ILE A 58 7.02 -7.62 17.06
CA ILE A 58 6.55 -7.25 18.40
C ILE A 58 5.74 -5.95 18.32
N PRO A 59 4.42 -5.98 18.54
CA PRO A 59 3.62 -4.77 18.64
C PRO A 59 3.95 -4.02 19.93
N SER A 60 4.12 -2.71 19.87
CA SER A 60 4.12 -1.89 21.07
C SER A 60 2.72 -1.89 21.68
N ARG A 61 2.62 -1.61 23.01
CA ARG A 61 1.32 -1.48 23.71
C ARG A 61 0.33 -0.54 23.01
N ARG A 62 0.82 0.41 22.24
CA ARG A 62 0.03 1.34 21.45
C ARG A 62 -0.84 0.65 20.40
N TYR A 63 -0.41 -0.50 19.89
CA TYR A 63 -1.14 -1.26 18.87
C TYR A 63 -2.10 -2.30 19.44
N GLU A 64 -2.03 -2.63 20.72
CA GLU A 64 -2.86 -3.69 21.32
C GLU A 64 -4.37 -3.44 21.16
N LYS A 65 -4.80 -2.19 21.30
CA LYS A 65 -6.21 -1.82 21.12
C LYS A 65 -6.66 -2.08 19.68
N ARG A 66 -5.84 -1.69 18.72
CA ARG A 66 -6.15 -1.83 17.28
C ARG A 66 -6.09 -3.28 16.82
N ILE A 67 -5.16 -4.05 17.38
CA ILE A 67 -5.10 -5.49 17.16
C ILE A 67 -6.43 -6.12 17.57
N ARG A 68 -6.92 -5.83 18.77
CA ARG A 68 -8.21 -6.36 19.24
C ARG A 68 -9.38 -5.94 18.36
N GLU A 69 -9.46 -4.66 17.99
CA GLU A 69 -10.51 -4.16 17.08
C GLU A 69 -10.45 -4.85 15.70
N THR A 70 -9.26 -5.16 15.21
CA THR A 70 -9.08 -5.87 13.93
C THR A 70 -9.43 -7.34 14.06
N GLU A 71 -9.05 -7.99 15.16
CA GLU A 71 -9.40 -9.38 15.46
C GLU A 71 -10.91 -9.57 15.61
N GLU A 72 -11.61 -8.64 16.28
CA GLU A 72 -13.08 -8.67 16.36
C GLU A 72 -13.71 -8.58 14.96
N LYS A 73 -13.19 -7.71 14.10
CA LYS A 73 -13.68 -7.57 12.72
C LYS A 73 -13.30 -8.74 11.82
N ALA A 74 -12.14 -9.33 12.04
CA ALA A 74 -11.73 -10.53 11.32
C ALA A 74 -12.69 -11.70 11.53
N ARG A 75 -13.36 -11.76 12.68
CA ARG A 75 -14.41 -12.77 12.95
C ARG A 75 -15.67 -12.60 12.08
N LEU A 76 -15.82 -11.43 11.44
CA LEU A 76 -16.92 -11.13 10.52
C LEU A 76 -16.59 -11.50 9.06
N LEU A 77 -15.36 -11.96 8.79
CA LEU A 77 -15.00 -12.43 7.46
C LEU A 77 -15.86 -13.63 7.05
N PRO A 78 -16.11 -13.80 5.75
CA PRO A 78 -16.75 -15.00 5.25
C PRO A 78 -16.03 -16.28 5.74
N ARG A 79 -16.76 -17.38 5.82
CA ARG A 79 -16.16 -18.67 6.23
C ARG A 79 -15.07 -19.11 5.26
N GLY A 80 -14.08 -19.84 5.76
CA GLY A 80 -12.99 -20.37 4.95
C GLY A 80 -11.73 -19.48 4.89
N PHE A 81 -11.73 -18.32 5.55
CA PHE A 81 -10.54 -17.47 5.66
C PHE A 81 -9.76 -17.80 6.93
N ARG A 82 -8.45 -18.00 6.79
CA ARG A 82 -7.50 -18.16 7.90
C ARG A 82 -6.47 -17.05 7.86
N GLU A 83 -6.06 -16.56 9.01
CA GLU A 83 -4.96 -15.59 9.11
C GLU A 83 -3.65 -16.28 8.72
N ILE A 84 -2.88 -15.61 7.85
CA ILE A 84 -1.58 -16.10 7.39
C ILE A 84 -0.44 -15.22 7.88
N ASP A 85 -0.68 -13.90 8.06
CA ASP A 85 0.37 -12.99 8.51
C ASP A 85 -0.18 -11.68 9.06
N ARG A 86 0.68 -10.94 9.81
CA ARG A 86 0.41 -9.61 10.35
C ARG A 86 1.58 -8.69 10.03
N PHE A 87 1.27 -7.56 9.42
CA PHE A 87 2.25 -6.55 9.04
C PHE A 87 2.00 -5.26 9.79
N TYR A 88 3.07 -4.63 10.26
CA TYR A 88 3.03 -3.30 10.83
C TYR A 88 3.74 -2.35 9.87
N LEU A 89 3.01 -1.36 9.34
CA LEU A 89 3.58 -0.37 8.44
C LEU A 89 4.29 0.71 9.28
N LYS A 90 5.60 0.66 9.31
CA LYS A 90 6.42 1.59 10.09
C LYS A 90 6.37 3.03 9.57
N ALA A 91 6.13 3.24 8.26
CA ALA A 91 6.07 4.56 7.64
C ALA A 91 4.75 5.29 7.89
N ILE A 92 3.69 4.57 8.17
CA ILE A 92 2.39 5.15 8.47
C ILE A 92 2.15 4.92 9.96
N PRO A 93 2.25 5.97 10.78
CA PRO A 93 2.05 5.84 12.21
C PRO A 93 0.74 5.11 12.49
N ASP A 94 0.84 4.06 13.31
CA ASP A 94 -0.31 3.29 13.75
C ASP A 94 -1.06 2.48 12.67
N SER A 95 -0.40 2.09 11.60
CA SER A 95 -0.97 1.20 10.60
C SER A 95 -0.66 -0.26 10.90
N THR A 96 -1.69 -1.09 10.95
CA THR A 96 -1.58 -2.55 11.06
C THR A 96 -2.30 -3.20 9.89
N THR A 97 -1.74 -4.24 9.32
CA THR A 97 -2.36 -5.02 8.25
C THR A 97 -2.40 -6.48 8.67
N PHE A 98 -3.56 -7.09 8.56
CA PHE A 98 -3.78 -8.53 8.76
C PHE A 98 -4.12 -9.14 7.42
N ALA A 99 -3.41 -10.19 7.06
CA ALA A 99 -3.63 -10.93 5.84
C ALA A 99 -4.31 -12.28 6.14
N PHE A 100 -5.38 -12.56 5.43
CA PHE A 100 -6.14 -13.80 5.50
C PHE A 100 -6.17 -14.44 4.12
N LEU A 101 -5.98 -15.74 4.07
CA LEU A 101 -6.06 -16.53 2.85
C LEU A 101 -7.28 -17.45 2.92
N HIS A 102 -8.04 -17.54 1.84
CA HIS A 102 -9.11 -18.53 1.74
C HIS A 102 -8.55 -19.95 1.56
N GLU A 103 -9.14 -20.93 2.23
CA GLU A 103 -8.62 -22.32 2.26
C GLU A 103 -8.71 -23.03 0.91
N SER A 104 -9.70 -22.71 0.10
CA SER A 104 -9.97 -23.40 -1.18
C SER A 104 -9.96 -22.47 -2.40
N GLU A 105 -9.99 -21.17 -2.22
CA GLU A 105 -10.03 -20.20 -3.31
C GLU A 105 -8.76 -19.34 -3.35
N PRO A 106 -8.31 -18.88 -4.52
CA PRO A 106 -7.11 -18.06 -4.65
C PRO A 106 -7.36 -16.60 -4.25
N VAL A 107 -7.98 -16.40 -3.09
CA VAL A 107 -8.45 -15.09 -2.62
C VAL A 107 -7.83 -14.76 -1.27
N PHE A 108 -7.37 -13.53 -1.16
CA PHE A 108 -6.87 -12.94 0.07
C PHE A 108 -7.81 -11.85 0.56
N PHE A 109 -7.97 -11.76 1.87
CA PHE A 109 -8.46 -10.57 2.54
C PHE A 109 -7.31 -9.86 3.24
N CYS A 110 -7.21 -8.55 3.04
CA CYS A 110 -6.30 -7.69 3.79
C CYS A 110 -7.11 -6.68 4.58
N LEU A 111 -7.07 -6.81 5.91
CA LEU A 111 -7.63 -5.82 6.83
C LEU A 111 -6.51 -4.88 7.27
N TYR A 112 -6.67 -3.59 7.04
CA TYR A 112 -5.66 -2.63 7.46
C TYR A 112 -6.27 -1.44 8.19
N HIS A 113 -5.57 -1.01 9.21
CA HIS A 113 -5.98 0.10 10.05
C HIS A 113 -5.08 1.30 9.75
N PHE A 114 -5.70 2.40 9.32
CA PHE A 114 -5.04 3.68 9.12
C PHE A 114 -5.64 4.71 10.06
N ASP A 115 -4.88 5.17 11.03
CA ASP A 115 -5.35 6.12 12.04
C ASP A 115 -6.67 5.65 12.65
N LYS A 116 -7.80 6.24 12.30
CA LYS A 116 -9.14 5.90 12.80
C LYS A 116 -9.99 5.14 11.78
N LYS A 117 -9.47 4.92 10.56
CA LYS A 117 -10.20 4.24 9.49
C LYS A 117 -9.71 2.81 9.34
N MET A 118 -10.64 1.92 9.04
CA MET A 118 -10.33 0.55 8.67
C MET A 118 -10.59 0.37 7.18
N GLY A 119 -9.55 -0.08 6.48
CA GLY A 119 -9.61 -0.47 5.09
C GLY A 119 -9.73 -1.99 4.95
N LEU A 120 -10.34 -2.40 3.88
CA LEU A 120 -10.54 -3.79 3.52
C LEU A 120 -10.25 -3.97 2.03
N ASP A 121 -9.31 -4.86 1.72
CA ASP A 121 -9.01 -5.32 0.37
C ASP A 121 -9.34 -6.79 0.22
N VAL A 122 -9.94 -7.12 -0.90
CA VAL A 122 -10.02 -8.48 -1.40
C VAL A 122 -9.12 -8.57 -2.62
N VAL A 123 -8.20 -9.53 -2.64
CA VAL A 123 -7.13 -9.62 -3.62
C VAL A 123 -7.06 -11.02 -4.23
N THR A 124 -6.92 -11.10 -5.55
CA THR A 124 -6.54 -12.31 -6.28
C THR A 124 -5.36 -12.01 -7.17
N LEU A 125 -4.36 -12.88 -7.14
CA LEU A 125 -3.21 -12.83 -8.04
C LEU A 125 -3.43 -13.81 -9.20
N TYR A 126 -3.00 -13.41 -10.38
CA TYR A 126 -3.08 -14.21 -11.59
C TYR A 126 -1.69 -14.43 -12.18
N ASP A 127 -1.61 -15.35 -13.13
CA ASP A 127 -0.42 -15.52 -13.95
C ASP A 127 -0.02 -14.21 -14.67
N ASN A 128 1.22 -14.16 -15.18
CA ASN A 128 1.76 -12.98 -15.87
C ASN A 128 1.73 -11.69 -15.03
N GLU A 129 1.76 -11.81 -13.69
CA GLU A 129 1.81 -10.69 -12.74
C GLU A 129 0.54 -9.81 -12.72
N PHE A 130 -0.59 -10.30 -13.22
CA PHE A 130 -1.86 -9.60 -13.06
C PHE A 130 -2.39 -9.71 -11.64
N GLY A 131 -3.05 -8.67 -11.17
CA GLY A 131 -3.70 -8.62 -9.87
C GLY A 131 -5.10 -8.02 -9.96
N LEU A 132 -6.06 -8.58 -9.22
CA LEU A 132 -7.36 -7.97 -8.98
C LEU A 132 -7.46 -7.57 -7.52
N THR A 133 -7.73 -6.29 -7.27
CA THR A 133 -7.98 -5.76 -5.93
C THR A 133 -9.36 -5.13 -5.88
N THR A 134 -10.17 -5.52 -4.91
CA THR A 134 -11.47 -4.91 -4.61
C THR A 134 -11.39 -4.28 -3.24
N ASN A 135 -11.60 -2.97 -3.16
CA ASN A 135 -11.34 -2.15 -1.99
C ASN A 135 -12.58 -1.37 -1.55
N ASN A 136 -12.70 -1.12 -0.24
CA ASN A 136 -13.80 -0.32 0.33
C ASN A 136 -13.43 1.12 0.69
N MET A 137 -12.21 1.56 0.44
CA MET A 137 -11.75 2.93 0.74
C MET A 137 -11.68 3.79 -0.52
N VAL A 138 -12.18 5.01 -0.43
CA VAL A 138 -12.13 6.00 -1.52
C VAL A 138 -10.68 6.28 -1.95
N ASP A 139 -9.79 6.35 -0.98
CA ASP A 139 -8.38 6.75 -1.19
C ASP A 139 -7.54 5.66 -1.88
N ALA A 140 -8.05 4.42 -1.99
CA ALA A 140 -7.36 3.33 -2.68
C ALA A 140 -7.09 3.64 -4.17
N GLY A 141 -7.88 4.53 -4.77
CA GLY A 141 -7.68 4.99 -6.14
C GLY A 141 -6.47 5.90 -6.35
N MET A 142 -5.88 6.43 -5.28
CA MET A 142 -4.76 7.36 -5.33
C MET A 142 -3.38 6.67 -5.36
N ALA A 143 -3.32 5.37 -5.03
CA ALA A 143 -2.06 4.63 -5.07
C ALA A 143 -1.56 4.49 -6.52
N PRO A 144 -0.22 4.58 -6.75
CA PRO A 144 0.36 4.28 -8.05
C PRO A 144 -0.04 2.87 -8.49
N ARG A 145 -0.54 2.76 -9.72
CA ARG A 145 -1.03 1.49 -10.29
C ARG A 145 0.00 0.95 -11.28
N ARG A 146 0.18 -0.37 -11.26
CA ARG A 146 0.87 -1.05 -12.35
C ARG A 146 -0.15 -1.29 -13.47
N GLU A 147 0.32 -1.39 -14.71
CA GLU A 147 -0.55 -1.63 -15.88
C GLU A 147 -1.38 -2.92 -15.77
N LYS A 148 -0.87 -3.87 -14.98
CA LYS A 148 -1.49 -5.19 -14.77
C LYS A 148 -2.38 -5.28 -13.52
N ASP A 149 -2.62 -4.16 -12.83
CA ASP A 149 -3.46 -4.13 -11.64
C ASP A 149 -4.89 -3.68 -11.98
N PHE A 150 -5.84 -4.59 -11.84
CA PHE A 150 -7.27 -4.28 -11.89
C PHE A 150 -7.74 -3.89 -10.51
N ILE A 151 -8.23 -2.67 -10.38
CA ILE A 151 -8.71 -2.16 -9.09
C ILE A 151 -10.16 -1.72 -9.23
N GLN A 152 -11.02 -2.22 -8.36
CA GLN A 152 -12.39 -1.76 -8.20
C GLN A 152 -12.60 -1.25 -6.77
N ILE A 153 -13.38 -0.17 -6.65
CA ILE A 153 -13.57 0.53 -5.38
C ILE A 153 -15.06 0.62 -5.08
N PHE A 154 -15.48 0.12 -3.93
CA PHE A 154 -16.84 0.17 -3.43
C PHE A 154 -16.87 0.83 -2.04
N PRO A 155 -16.88 2.17 -1.96
CA PRO A 155 -16.77 2.88 -0.71
C PRO A 155 -17.82 2.45 0.31
N GLY A 156 -17.36 2.15 1.53
CA GLY A 156 -18.24 1.76 2.62
C GLY A 156 -18.89 0.38 2.49
N ALA A 157 -18.51 -0.42 1.49
CA ALA A 157 -18.99 -1.79 1.38
C ALA A 157 -18.54 -2.63 2.58
N ASN A 158 -19.45 -3.48 3.09
CA ASN A 158 -19.13 -4.49 4.09
C ASN A 158 -18.40 -5.69 3.47
N TYR A 159 -17.98 -6.64 4.29
CA TYR A 159 -17.21 -7.81 3.89
C TYR A 159 -17.90 -8.65 2.82
N GLU A 160 -19.18 -8.97 3.03
CA GLU A 160 -19.94 -9.83 2.13
C GLU A 160 -20.11 -9.20 0.73
N LYS A 161 -20.52 -7.92 0.72
CA LYS A 161 -20.70 -7.18 -0.54
C LYS A 161 -19.38 -7.05 -1.30
N LEU A 162 -18.28 -6.77 -0.56
CA LEU A 162 -16.97 -6.61 -1.18
C LEU A 162 -16.48 -7.93 -1.77
N TYR A 163 -16.64 -9.02 -1.04
CA TYR A 163 -16.30 -10.37 -1.49
C TYR A 163 -17.10 -10.78 -2.71
N GLN A 164 -18.43 -10.57 -2.68
CA GLN A 164 -19.30 -10.86 -3.82
C GLN A 164 -18.85 -10.08 -5.07
N LYS A 165 -18.57 -8.78 -4.94
CA LYS A 165 -18.11 -7.96 -6.06
C LYS A 165 -16.74 -8.40 -6.57
N HIS A 166 -15.90 -8.87 -5.71
CA HIS A 166 -14.61 -9.45 -6.09
C HIS A 166 -14.80 -10.74 -6.89
N LEU A 167 -15.67 -11.65 -6.44
CA LEU A 167 -15.93 -12.91 -7.14
C LEU A 167 -16.56 -12.66 -8.53
N GLU A 168 -17.48 -11.71 -8.66
CA GLU A 168 -18.05 -11.32 -9.96
C GLU A 168 -16.94 -10.91 -10.96
N ALA A 169 -16.00 -10.06 -10.52
CA ALA A 169 -14.87 -9.64 -11.35
C ALA A 169 -13.86 -10.76 -11.58
N HIS A 170 -13.61 -11.60 -10.58
CA HIS A 170 -12.74 -12.75 -10.67
C HIS A 170 -13.21 -13.74 -11.75
N ILE A 171 -14.51 -14.09 -11.76
CA ILE A 171 -15.11 -14.96 -12.78
C ILE A 171 -14.95 -14.34 -14.17
N PHE A 172 -15.24 -13.04 -14.31
CA PHE A 172 -15.06 -12.34 -15.58
C PHE A 172 -13.61 -12.41 -16.09
N LEU A 173 -12.61 -12.27 -15.21
CA LEU A 173 -11.21 -12.33 -15.61
C LEU A 173 -10.79 -13.76 -16.01
N ILE A 174 -11.32 -14.79 -15.36
CA ILE A 174 -11.13 -16.20 -15.76
C ILE A 174 -11.72 -16.44 -17.15
N GLU A 175 -12.91 -15.94 -17.43
CA GLU A 175 -13.55 -16.04 -18.76
C GLU A 175 -12.71 -15.33 -19.85
N LYS A 176 -11.93 -14.31 -19.48
CA LYS A 176 -10.96 -13.63 -20.36
C LYS A 176 -9.62 -14.37 -20.48
N GLY A 177 -9.48 -15.52 -19.85
CA GLY A 177 -8.31 -16.40 -19.98
C GLY A 177 -7.23 -16.19 -18.92
N LEU A 178 -7.44 -15.35 -17.90
CA LEU A 178 -6.50 -15.23 -16.80
C LEU A 178 -6.59 -16.44 -15.86
N ARG A 179 -5.45 -16.94 -15.40
CA ARG A 179 -5.38 -18.09 -14.49
C ARG A 179 -5.01 -17.64 -13.10
N PRO A 180 -5.86 -17.87 -12.09
CA PRO A 180 -5.54 -17.51 -10.72
C PRO A 180 -4.40 -18.34 -10.15
N LEU A 181 -3.57 -17.71 -9.33
CA LEU A 181 -2.48 -18.37 -8.63
C LEU A 181 -2.98 -18.85 -7.26
N TYR A 182 -2.91 -20.17 -7.04
CA TYR A 182 -3.18 -20.77 -5.74
C TYR A 182 -1.90 -20.75 -4.91
N LEU A 183 -1.87 -19.93 -3.88
CA LEU A 183 -0.76 -19.91 -2.93
C LEU A 183 -1.05 -20.93 -1.84
N HIS A 184 -0.37 -22.07 -1.91
CA HIS A 184 -0.38 -23.00 -0.80
C HIS A 184 0.55 -22.46 0.30
N PRO A 185 0.08 -22.32 1.53
CA PRO A 185 0.97 -22.00 2.63
C PRO A 185 1.91 -23.18 2.83
N SER A 186 3.18 -22.90 2.79
CA SER A 186 4.26 -23.82 3.16
C SER A 186 4.26 -24.10 4.66
#